data_cc034fc9385fa836b4a5df5f399a998c
#
_entry.id   cc034fc9385fa836b4a5df5f399a998c
#
_cell.length_a   1.000
_cell.length_b   1.000
_cell.length_c   1.000
_cell.angle_alpha   90.00
_cell.angle_beta   90.00
_cell.angle_gamma   90.00
#
_symmetry.space_group_name_H-M   'P 1'
#
loop_
_entity.id
_entity.type
_entity.pdbx_description
1 polymer ?
#
loop_
_entity_poly.entity_id
_entity_poly.type
_entity_poly.pdbx_seq_one_letter_code
_entity_poly.pdbx_strand_id
1 'polypeptide(L)'
;EIKEGAENIEMGYHTFNLEPGMKFKMWKNFTEEEWDLLQEAENHESYQVLFCLVQKGEADFYMVEESGISDLSKVDQSIPGKLYSDQETGESFYREVKNVISRSIEEVDYLVLCGPGFEKDKVKNLLSDQELEKTFVQDTSVTGRTGLNEAIKRGALDKVTKDSRISQESEVVEKFLEKVREGDKAEYGDRVDELVGQGAVERLLLTSEKYRENLDLAEETEQMGGDVEVVHTDHEAGERLENLGGKAAILRYNPG
;
A
#
# COMPACT_ATOMS: atom_id res chain seq x y z
N GLU A 1 27.86 -15.78 9.91
CA GLU A 1 28.94 -16.77 9.94
C GLU A 1 28.58 -17.91 9.00
N ILE A 2 29.36 -18.12 7.94
CA ILE A 2 29.12 -19.20 6.99
C ILE A 2 29.50 -20.52 7.67
N LYS A 3 28.53 -21.42 7.88
CA LYS A 3 28.74 -22.73 8.52
C LYS A 3 28.95 -23.88 7.52
N GLU A 4 28.48 -23.75 6.30
CA GLU A 4 28.68 -24.68 5.18
C GLU A 4 28.85 -23.90 3.87
N GLY A 5 29.89 -24.18 3.13
CA GLY A 5 30.19 -23.58 1.82
C GLY A 5 31.29 -24.37 1.12
N ALA A 6 31.48 -24.14 -0.19
CA ALA A 6 32.55 -24.77 -0.96
C ALA A 6 33.93 -24.52 -0.32
N GLU A 7 34.81 -25.52 -0.39
CA GLU A 7 36.18 -25.49 0.15
C GLU A 7 36.99 -24.33 -0.44
N ASN A 8 36.99 -23.15 0.20
CA ASN A 8 37.87 -21.99 -0.03
C ASN A 8 37.19 -20.63 0.23
N ILE A 9 36.16 -20.58 1.07
CA ILE A 9 35.59 -19.29 1.48
C ILE A 9 36.29 -18.85 2.78
N GLU A 10 37.07 -17.79 2.70
CA GLU A 10 37.68 -17.17 3.90
C GLU A 10 36.59 -16.63 4.84
N MET A 11 36.77 -16.83 6.14
CA MET A 11 35.85 -16.24 7.14
C MET A 11 35.91 -14.72 7.06
N GLY A 12 34.79 -14.09 6.73
CA GLY A 12 34.71 -12.63 6.58
C GLY A 12 33.30 -12.16 6.26
N TYR A 13 33.18 -10.87 6.01
CA TYR A 13 31.96 -10.26 5.51
C TYR A 13 31.89 -10.46 3.99
N HIS A 14 30.84 -11.11 3.53
CA HIS A 14 30.55 -11.27 2.11
C HIS A 14 29.34 -10.40 1.75
N THR A 15 29.51 -9.61 0.69
CA THR A 15 28.42 -8.79 0.13
C THR A 15 27.83 -9.50 -1.06
N PHE A 16 26.53 -9.65 -1.09
CA PHE A 16 25.78 -10.14 -2.24
C PHE A 16 25.08 -8.96 -2.91
N ASN A 17 25.24 -8.84 -4.21
CA ASN A 17 24.40 -7.96 -4.99
C ASN A 17 23.11 -8.70 -5.30
N LEU A 18 22.00 -8.17 -4.79
CA LEU A 18 20.66 -8.70 -5.07
C LEU A 18 20.13 -8.04 -6.33
N GLU A 19 19.72 -8.86 -7.29
CA GLU A 19 19.10 -8.41 -8.54
C GLU A 19 17.65 -8.92 -8.59
N PRO A 20 16.72 -8.21 -9.24
CA PRO A 20 15.34 -8.66 -9.39
C PRO A 20 15.26 -10.08 -9.96
N GLY A 21 14.44 -10.93 -9.35
CA GLY A 21 14.27 -12.34 -9.74
C GLY A 21 15.26 -13.33 -9.13
N MET A 22 16.22 -12.90 -8.32
CA MET A 22 17.07 -13.82 -7.56
C MET A 22 16.29 -14.48 -6.43
N LYS A 23 16.42 -15.80 -6.31
CA LYS A 23 15.90 -16.59 -5.18
C LYS A 23 17.04 -17.06 -4.32
N PHE A 24 16.96 -16.79 -3.02
CA PHE A 24 17.93 -17.30 -2.03
C PHE A 24 17.21 -17.67 -0.74
N LYS A 25 17.81 -18.58 0.02
CA LYS A 25 17.35 -18.91 1.37
C LYS A 25 18.34 -18.36 2.38
N MET A 26 17.84 -17.71 3.43
CA MET A 26 18.64 -17.15 4.50
C MET A 26 18.15 -17.69 5.85
N TRP A 27 19.07 -18.18 6.66
CA TRP A 27 18.79 -18.57 8.03
C TRP A 27 19.46 -17.58 8.98
N LYS A 28 18.66 -16.83 9.70
CA LYS A 28 19.10 -15.83 10.67
C LYS A 28 18.08 -15.77 11.80
N ASN A 29 18.55 -15.53 13.04
CA ASN A 29 17.65 -15.10 14.10
C ASN A 29 17.35 -13.61 13.87
N PHE A 30 16.23 -13.33 13.26
CA PHE A 30 15.76 -11.97 13.00
C PHE A 30 15.31 -11.32 14.32
N THR A 31 15.63 -10.06 14.53
CA THR A 31 14.96 -9.25 15.53
C THR A 31 13.52 -8.96 15.04
N GLU A 32 12.65 -8.54 15.94
CA GLU A 32 11.28 -8.16 15.61
C GLU A 32 11.25 -7.05 14.53
N GLU A 33 12.08 -6.01 14.68
CA GLU A 33 12.24 -4.92 13.72
C GLU A 33 12.72 -5.40 12.33
N GLU A 34 13.70 -6.32 12.30
CA GLU A 34 14.21 -6.88 11.04
C GLU A 34 13.18 -7.77 10.34
N TRP A 35 12.35 -8.45 11.12
CA TRP A 35 11.27 -9.26 10.59
C TRP A 35 10.15 -8.40 10.03
N ASP A 36 9.77 -7.34 10.75
CA ASP A 36 8.76 -6.39 10.28
C ASP A 36 9.19 -5.73 8.95
N LEU A 37 10.47 -5.35 8.82
CA LEU A 37 11.03 -4.85 7.55
C LEU A 37 10.95 -5.88 6.40
N LEU A 38 11.15 -7.16 6.69
CA LEU A 38 11.02 -8.20 5.67
C LEU A 38 9.56 -8.40 5.27
N GLN A 39 8.64 -8.38 6.23
CA GLN A 39 7.21 -8.46 5.95
C GLN A 39 6.71 -7.24 5.18
N GLU A 40 7.13 -6.04 5.56
CA GLU A 40 6.85 -4.83 4.77
C GLU A 40 7.36 -4.98 3.33
N ALA A 41 8.55 -5.53 3.12
CA ALA A 41 9.11 -5.76 1.80
C ALA A 41 8.39 -6.87 1.00
N GLU A 42 7.84 -7.88 1.66
CA GLU A 42 7.10 -8.99 1.04
C GLU A 42 5.67 -8.58 0.69
N ASN A 43 5.03 -7.81 1.58
CA ASN A 43 3.67 -7.29 1.39
C ASN A 43 3.62 -5.99 0.59
N HIS A 44 4.71 -5.60 -0.08
CA HIS A 44 4.68 -4.48 -1.00
C HIS A 44 3.80 -4.82 -2.21
N GLU A 45 2.50 -4.62 -2.05
CA GLU A 45 1.65 -4.41 -3.21
C GLU A 45 2.16 -3.17 -3.92
N SER A 46 2.42 -3.31 -5.21
CA SER A 46 2.89 -2.20 -6.04
C SER A 46 1.86 -1.07 -5.95
N TYR A 47 2.20 0.00 -5.27
CA TYR A 47 1.34 1.17 -5.20
C TYR A 47 1.61 2.11 -6.38
N GLN A 48 0.56 2.72 -6.87
CA GLN A 48 0.62 3.81 -7.83
C GLN A 48 -0.01 5.06 -7.22
N VAL A 49 0.83 6.05 -6.92
CA VAL A 49 0.39 7.29 -6.28
C VAL A 49 0.62 8.47 -7.21
N LEU A 50 -0.49 9.15 -7.56
CA LEU A 50 -0.43 10.40 -8.30
C LEU A 50 -0.17 11.56 -7.34
N PHE A 51 0.92 12.28 -7.55
CA PHE A 51 1.17 13.55 -6.88
C PHE A 51 0.80 14.71 -7.80
N CYS A 52 -0.09 15.58 -7.34
CA CYS A 52 -0.44 16.85 -8.00
C CYS A 52 0.05 18.02 -7.13
N LEU A 53 1.05 18.73 -7.59
CA LEU A 53 1.61 19.88 -6.89
C LEU A 53 1.10 21.16 -7.56
N VAL A 54 0.24 21.89 -6.87
CA VAL A 54 -0.45 23.05 -7.45
C VAL A 54 -0.12 24.34 -6.71
N GLN A 55 0.18 25.37 -7.50
CA GLN A 55 0.22 26.77 -7.10
C GLN A 55 -0.55 27.62 -8.10
N LYS A 56 -0.62 28.92 -7.87
CA LYS A 56 -1.39 29.81 -8.74
C LYS A 56 -0.85 29.79 -10.19
N GLY A 57 -1.64 29.20 -11.10
CA GLY A 57 -1.33 29.13 -12.53
C GLY A 57 -0.35 28.05 -12.94
N GLU A 58 0.08 27.20 -12.04
CA GLU A 58 0.99 26.10 -12.32
C GLU A 58 0.59 24.86 -11.54
N ALA A 59 0.56 23.70 -12.21
CA ALA A 59 0.39 22.40 -11.57
C ALA A 59 1.30 21.35 -12.23
N ASP A 60 2.08 20.66 -11.42
CA ASP A 60 2.97 19.58 -11.84
C ASP A 60 2.41 18.25 -11.36
N PHE A 61 2.47 17.24 -12.22
CA PHE A 61 1.96 15.90 -11.94
C PHE A 61 3.08 14.87 -12.03
N TYR A 62 3.18 14.05 -11.00
CA TYR A 62 4.17 12.97 -10.89
C TYR A 62 3.48 11.66 -10.55
N MET A 63 3.91 10.58 -11.20
CA MET A 63 3.60 9.24 -10.77
C MET A 63 4.71 8.73 -9.86
N VAL A 64 4.35 8.25 -8.70
CA VAL A 64 5.26 7.62 -7.73
C VAL A 64 4.86 6.17 -7.57
N GLU A 65 5.78 5.30 -7.92
CA GLU A 65 5.65 3.84 -7.88
C GLU A 65 6.87 3.26 -7.15
N GLU A 66 6.84 1.98 -6.82
CA GLU A 66 8.05 1.31 -6.30
C GLU A 66 9.25 1.41 -7.24
N SER A 67 9.00 1.34 -8.54
CA SER A 67 10.03 1.47 -9.58
C SER A 67 10.71 2.84 -9.60
N GLY A 68 10.08 3.85 -8.98
CA GLY A 68 10.59 5.21 -8.90
C GLY A 68 9.55 6.29 -9.18
N ILE A 69 10.03 7.45 -9.56
CA ILE A 69 9.23 8.65 -9.80
C ILE A 69 9.34 9.06 -11.27
N SER A 70 8.21 9.16 -11.95
CA SER A 70 8.12 9.65 -13.33
C SER A 70 7.33 10.97 -13.41
N ASP A 71 7.75 11.83 -14.33
CA ASP A 71 7.04 13.06 -14.66
C ASP A 71 5.86 12.71 -15.59
N LEU A 72 4.63 13.04 -15.19
CA LEU A 72 3.44 12.65 -15.93
C LEU A 72 2.94 13.79 -16.83
N SER A 73 2.72 14.98 -16.27
CA SER A 73 2.13 16.12 -16.96
C SER A 73 2.43 17.43 -16.24
N LYS A 74 2.23 18.52 -16.95
CA LYS A 74 2.28 19.87 -16.39
C LYS A 74 1.16 20.72 -16.98
N VAL A 75 0.46 21.47 -16.12
CA VAL A 75 -0.50 22.50 -16.51
C VAL A 75 0.09 23.85 -16.11
N ASP A 76 0.26 24.73 -17.10
CA ASP A 76 0.78 26.07 -16.91
C ASP A 76 -0.14 27.07 -17.59
N GLN A 77 -0.70 27.98 -16.81
CA GLN A 77 -1.60 29.02 -17.31
C GLN A 77 -1.33 30.34 -16.59
N SER A 78 -0.98 31.37 -17.38
CA SER A 78 -0.77 32.70 -16.86
C SER A 78 -2.07 33.27 -16.27
N ILE A 79 -2.17 33.30 -14.94
CA ILE A 79 -3.31 33.92 -14.25
C ILE A 79 -2.96 35.39 -13.97
N PRO A 80 -3.63 36.37 -14.57
CA PRO A 80 -3.37 37.79 -14.35
C PRO A 80 -3.46 38.18 -12.87
N GLY A 81 -2.63 39.13 -12.45
CA GLY A 81 -2.67 39.68 -11.09
C GLY A 81 -3.96 40.43 -10.78
N LYS A 82 -4.16 40.82 -9.51
CA LYS A 82 -5.38 41.41 -8.93
C LYS A 82 -6.01 42.62 -9.64
N LEU A 83 -5.37 43.21 -10.61
CA LEU A 83 -5.88 44.40 -11.33
C LEU A 83 -6.80 44.07 -12.52
N TYR A 84 -6.79 42.83 -13.01
CA TYR A 84 -7.70 42.32 -14.01
C TYR A 84 -8.18 40.96 -13.57
N SER A 85 -9.29 40.94 -12.82
CA SER A 85 -9.89 39.71 -12.32
C SER A 85 -10.69 39.02 -13.42
N ASP A 86 -10.03 38.31 -14.34
CA ASP A 86 -10.70 37.27 -15.09
C ASP A 86 -10.88 36.05 -14.19
N GLN A 87 -12.02 36.05 -13.48
CA GLN A 87 -12.47 34.87 -12.73
C GLN A 87 -12.53 33.65 -13.66
N GLU A 88 -12.90 33.83 -14.93
CA GLU A 88 -12.96 32.78 -15.95
C GLU A 88 -11.60 32.12 -16.22
N THR A 89 -10.49 32.87 -16.22
CA THR A 89 -9.16 32.32 -16.47
C THR A 89 -8.68 31.46 -15.29
N GLY A 90 -8.96 31.92 -14.07
CA GLY A 90 -8.64 31.15 -12.88
C GLY A 90 -9.45 29.85 -12.78
N GLU A 91 -10.75 29.90 -13.06
CA GLU A 91 -11.62 28.72 -13.07
C GLU A 91 -11.22 27.72 -14.17
N SER A 92 -10.81 28.22 -15.35
CA SER A 92 -10.31 27.38 -16.45
C SER A 92 -9.09 26.56 -16.04
N PHE A 93 -8.12 27.18 -15.34
CA PHE A 93 -6.93 26.50 -14.83
C PHE A 93 -7.27 25.33 -13.89
N TYR A 94 -8.10 25.58 -12.88
CA TYR A 94 -8.45 24.52 -11.93
C TYR A 94 -9.28 23.40 -12.56
N ARG A 95 -10.13 23.71 -13.56
CA ARG A 95 -10.84 22.68 -14.33
C ARG A 95 -9.88 21.82 -15.15
N GLU A 96 -8.84 22.42 -15.72
CA GLU A 96 -7.83 21.67 -16.47
C GLU A 96 -7.03 20.76 -15.54
N VAL A 97 -6.59 21.25 -14.37
CA VAL A 97 -5.96 20.46 -13.32
C VAL A 97 -6.87 19.29 -12.90
N LYS A 98 -8.16 19.56 -12.63
CA LYS A 98 -9.16 18.54 -12.33
C LYS A 98 -9.30 17.50 -13.44
N ASN A 99 -9.31 17.94 -14.71
CA ASN A 99 -9.41 17.01 -15.85
C ASN A 99 -8.22 16.05 -15.95
N VAL A 100 -7.00 16.52 -15.66
CA VAL A 100 -5.81 15.66 -15.59
C VAL A 100 -5.98 14.65 -14.47
N ILE A 101 -6.37 15.09 -13.27
CA ILE A 101 -6.64 14.20 -12.14
C ILE A 101 -7.66 13.13 -12.55
N SER A 102 -8.82 13.52 -13.08
CA SER A 102 -9.91 12.58 -13.40
C SER A 102 -9.56 11.55 -14.45
N ARG A 103 -8.61 11.84 -15.35
CA ARG A 103 -8.13 10.85 -16.34
C ARG A 103 -7.18 9.83 -15.73
N SER A 104 -6.43 10.23 -14.69
CA SER A 104 -5.40 9.40 -14.07
C SER A 104 -5.90 8.66 -12.84
N ILE A 105 -6.96 9.14 -12.17
CA ILE A 105 -7.40 8.64 -10.86
C ILE A 105 -7.93 7.20 -10.90
N GLU A 106 -8.41 6.73 -12.06
CA GLU A 106 -8.89 5.36 -12.23
C GLU A 106 -7.72 4.34 -12.30
N GLU A 107 -6.55 4.81 -12.72
CA GLU A 107 -5.34 4.00 -12.90
C GLU A 107 -4.42 4.02 -11.68
N VAL A 108 -4.76 4.81 -10.64
CA VAL A 108 -3.93 4.95 -9.44
C VAL A 108 -4.70 4.58 -8.18
N ASP A 109 -3.96 4.15 -7.17
CA ASP A 109 -4.52 3.84 -5.87
C ASP A 109 -4.89 5.11 -5.12
N TYR A 110 -4.02 6.11 -5.14
CA TYR A 110 -4.19 7.37 -4.40
C TYR A 110 -3.72 8.59 -5.15
N LEU A 111 -4.32 9.73 -4.79
CA LEU A 111 -3.92 11.07 -5.18
C LEU A 111 -3.38 11.82 -3.95
N VAL A 112 -2.17 12.36 -4.04
CA VAL A 112 -1.65 13.32 -3.06
C VAL A 112 -1.69 14.72 -3.67
N LEU A 113 -2.59 15.55 -3.17
CA LEU A 113 -2.76 16.93 -3.61
C LEU A 113 -1.90 17.85 -2.74
N CYS A 114 -0.86 18.43 -3.33
CA CYS A 114 0.15 19.22 -2.64
C CYS A 114 0.21 20.67 -3.15
N GLY A 115 0.89 21.51 -2.41
CA GLY A 115 1.24 22.85 -2.85
C GLY A 115 1.23 23.87 -1.73
N PRO A 116 1.82 25.05 -1.98
CA PRO A 116 1.79 26.17 -1.06
C PRO A 116 0.42 26.86 -1.03
N GLY A 117 0.04 27.33 0.16
CA GLY A 117 -1.19 28.10 0.33
C GLY A 117 -2.48 27.30 0.06
N PHE A 118 -3.49 27.98 -0.48
CA PHE A 118 -4.87 27.47 -0.60
C PHE A 118 -5.24 27.00 -2.02
N GLU A 119 -4.29 26.96 -2.96
CA GLU A 119 -4.59 26.61 -4.34
C GLU A 119 -5.03 25.15 -4.49
N LYS A 120 -4.44 24.26 -3.70
CA LYS A 120 -4.83 22.85 -3.59
C LYS A 120 -6.27 22.66 -3.10
N ASP A 121 -6.75 23.56 -2.21
CA ASP A 121 -8.12 23.47 -1.69
C ASP A 121 -9.15 23.82 -2.78
N LYS A 122 -8.81 24.72 -3.70
CA LYS A 122 -9.65 25.03 -4.86
C LYS A 122 -9.79 23.83 -5.80
N VAL A 123 -8.69 23.11 -6.04
CA VAL A 123 -8.73 21.87 -6.82
C VAL A 123 -9.54 20.80 -6.09
N LYS A 124 -9.28 20.60 -4.78
CA LYS A 124 -10.01 19.66 -3.93
C LYS A 124 -11.52 19.86 -4.00
N ASN A 125 -11.98 21.10 -3.96
CA ASN A 125 -13.41 21.44 -4.03
C ASN A 125 -14.09 21.14 -5.38
N LEU A 126 -13.31 20.81 -6.42
CA LEU A 126 -13.81 20.41 -7.74
C LEU A 126 -13.85 18.88 -7.92
N LEU A 127 -13.25 18.13 -7.00
CA LEU A 127 -13.24 16.68 -7.05
C LEU A 127 -14.61 16.11 -6.65
N SER A 128 -14.98 14.99 -7.25
CA SER A 128 -16.15 14.21 -6.85
C SER A 128 -15.91 13.46 -5.53
N ASP A 129 -16.97 12.97 -4.89
CA ASP A 129 -16.85 12.19 -3.65
C ASP A 129 -15.95 10.97 -3.82
N GLN A 130 -16.04 10.24 -4.94
CA GLN A 130 -15.18 9.09 -5.25
C GLN A 130 -13.70 9.49 -5.43
N GLU A 131 -13.43 10.63 -6.07
CA GLU A 131 -12.06 11.13 -6.20
C GLU A 131 -11.51 11.60 -4.85
N LEU A 132 -12.36 12.14 -3.98
CA LEU A 132 -11.99 12.59 -2.64
C LEU A 132 -11.62 11.42 -1.71
N GLU A 133 -12.27 10.27 -1.84
CA GLU A 133 -11.97 9.06 -1.07
C GLU A 133 -10.52 8.59 -1.27
N LYS A 134 -9.98 8.79 -2.47
CA LYS A 134 -8.58 8.47 -2.81
C LYS A 134 -7.61 9.64 -2.58
N THR A 135 -8.07 10.81 -2.08
CA THR A 135 -7.27 12.04 -2.07
C THR A 135 -6.74 12.39 -0.69
N PHE A 136 -5.43 12.48 -0.58
CA PHE A 136 -4.72 13.06 0.56
C PHE A 136 -4.24 14.48 0.24
N VAL A 137 -4.25 15.34 1.25
CA VAL A 137 -3.78 16.71 1.11
C VAL A 137 -2.54 16.91 1.98
N GLN A 138 -1.48 17.43 1.36
CA GLN A 138 -0.21 17.71 2.03
C GLN A 138 0.30 19.11 1.70
N ASP A 139 0.64 19.89 2.73
CA ASP A 139 1.27 21.19 2.54
C ASP A 139 2.72 21.04 2.11
N THR A 140 3.12 21.82 1.09
CA THR A 140 4.51 21.98 0.67
C THR A 140 4.83 23.47 0.51
N SER A 141 6.10 23.82 0.63
CA SER A 141 6.56 25.22 0.52
C SER A 141 6.65 25.69 -0.93
N VAL A 142 6.83 24.73 -1.86
CA VAL A 142 7.01 24.97 -3.31
C VAL A 142 6.33 23.86 -4.10
N THR A 143 6.21 24.05 -5.42
CA THR A 143 5.78 23.05 -6.41
C THR A 143 6.98 22.40 -7.10
N GLY A 144 6.73 21.62 -8.15
CA GLY A 144 7.76 20.90 -8.91
C GLY A 144 8.42 19.77 -8.12
N ARG A 145 9.54 19.27 -8.66
CA ARG A 145 10.28 18.14 -8.06
C ARG A 145 10.76 18.39 -6.63
N THR A 146 11.07 19.65 -6.31
CA THR A 146 11.46 20.04 -4.94
C THR A 146 10.30 19.90 -3.96
N GLY A 147 9.11 20.35 -4.37
CA GLY A 147 7.88 20.20 -3.59
C GLY A 147 7.48 18.74 -3.41
N LEU A 148 7.62 17.93 -4.46
CA LEU A 148 7.39 16.48 -4.38
C LEU A 148 8.31 15.83 -3.33
N ASN A 149 9.61 16.11 -3.40
CA ASN A 149 10.57 15.58 -2.42
C ASN A 149 10.27 16.07 -0.99
N GLU A 150 9.78 17.30 -0.85
CA GLU A 150 9.31 17.83 0.45
C GLU A 150 8.10 17.06 0.95
N ALA A 151 7.09 16.79 0.10
CA ALA A 151 5.90 16.02 0.46
C ALA A 151 6.26 14.59 0.93
N ILE A 152 7.13 13.90 0.17
CA ILE A 152 7.61 12.56 0.52
C ILE A 152 8.35 12.59 1.86
N LYS A 153 9.29 13.53 2.06
CA LYS A 153 10.01 13.67 3.34
C LYS A 153 9.11 14.00 4.53
N ARG A 154 7.94 14.60 4.29
CA ARG A 154 6.92 14.85 5.32
C ARG A 154 6.01 13.65 5.57
N GLY A 155 6.31 12.49 4.98
CA GLY A 155 5.59 11.25 5.18
C GLY A 155 4.28 11.15 4.40
N ALA A 156 4.13 11.90 3.30
CA ALA A 156 2.91 11.81 2.49
C ALA A 156 2.74 10.42 1.88
N LEU A 157 3.83 9.80 1.44
CA LEU A 157 3.82 8.45 0.87
C LEU A 157 3.52 7.40 1.95
N ASP A 158 4.24 7.44 3.07
CA ASP A 158 4.07 6.50 4.18
C ASP A 158 2.63 6.49 4.70
N LYS A 159 2.02 7.69 4.78
CA LYS A 159 0.63 7.82 5.21
C LYS A 159 -0.33 7.14 4.23
N VAL A 160 -0.13 7.35 2.94
CA VAL A 160 -0.97 6.77 1.88
C VAL A 160 -0.84 5.24 1.87
N THR A 161 0.39 4.71 1.91
CA THR A 161 0.64 3.26 1.92
C THR A 161 0.10 2.59 3.17
N LYS A 162 0.24 3.22 4.34
CA LYS A 162 -0.33 2.70 5.59
C LYS A 162 -1.86 2.67 5.56
N ASP A 163 -2.50 3.73 5.10
CA ASP A 163 -3.97 3.79 5.03
C ASP A 163 -4.51 2.79 3.98
N SER A 164 -3.76 2.54 2.88
CA SER A 164 -4.03 1.49 1.90
C SER A 164 -4.04 0.11 2.54
N ARG A 165 -2.95 -0.24 3.20
CA ARG A 165 -2.79 -1.52 3.89
C ARG A 165 -3.92 -1.76 4.89
N ILE A 166 -4.21 -0.80 5.77
CA ILE A 166 -5.28 -0.90 6.75
C ILE A 166 -6.64 -1.13 6.07
N SER A 167 -6.89 -0.46 4.95
CA SER A 167 -8.16 -0.61 4.20
C SER A 167 -8.30 -2.01 3.64
N GLN A 168 -7.27 -2.55 2.99
CA GLN A 168 -7.26 -3.89 2.40
C GLN A 168 -7.39 -4.98 3.47
N GLU A 169 -6.58 -4.91 4.52
CA GLU A 169 -6.65 -5.84 5.64
C GLU A 169 -8.03 -5.81 6.31
N SER A 170 -8.63 -4.62 6.45
CA SER A 170 -9.97 -4.47 7.01
C SER A 170 -11.03 -5.10 6.12
N GLU A 171 -10.96 -4.91 4.80
CA GLU A 171 -11.90 -5.51 3.85
C GLU A 171 -11.87 -7.04 3.91
N VAL A 172 -10.68 -7.62 3.94
CA VAL A 172 -10.50 -9.07 4.00
C VAL A 172 -11.03 -9.65 5.31
N VAL A 173 -10.73 -9.01 6.43
CA VAL A 173 -11.22 -9.45 7.75
C VAL A 173 -12.75 -9.30 7.85
N GLU A 174 -13.33 -8.21 7.37
CA GLU A 174 -14.80 -8.04 7.36
C GLU A 174 -15.48 -9.10 6.48
N LYS A 175 -14.93 -9.40 5.30
CA LYS A 175 -15.42 -10.49 4.42
C LYS A 175 -15.36 -11.85 5.10
N PHE A 176 -14.30 -12.14 5.83
CA PHE A 176 -14.19 -13.35 6.65
C PHE A 176 -15.26 -13.37 7.74
N LEU A 177 -15.42 -12.28 8.51
CA LEU A 177 -16.40 -12.20 9.59
C LEU A 177 -17.84 -12.29 9.09
N GLU A 178 -18.14 -11.80 7.89
CA GLU A 178 -19.44 -11.97 7.23
C GLU A 178 -19.71 -13.45 6.96
N LYS A 179 -18.76 -14.17 6.37
CA LYS A 179 -18.86 -15.62 6.14
C LYS A 179 -19.02 -16.42 7.43
N VAL A 180 -18.33 -16.04 8.50
CA VAL A 180 -18.53 -16.66 9.84
C VAL A 180 -19.96 -16.44 10.33
N ARG A 181 -20.51 -15.22 10.18
CA ARG A 181 -21.91 -14.91 10.58
C ARG A 181 -22.94 -15.70 9.78
N GLU A 182 -22.67 -15.94 8.52
CA GLU A 182 -23.52 -16.74 7.64
C GLU A 182 -23.39 -18.25 7.91
N GLY A 183 -22.34 -18.68 8.61
CA GLY A 183 -22.03 -20.08 8.88
C GLY A 183 -21.57 -20.83 7.63
N ASP A 184 -21.00 -20.15 6.66
CA ASP A 184 -20.58 -20.69 5.37
C ASP A 184 -19.13 -20.34 5.05
N LYS A 185 -18.35 -21.36 4.67
CA LYS A 185 -17.00 -21.26 4.09
C LYS A 185 -16.03 -20.36 4.86
N ALA A 186 -16.06 -20.42 6.17
CA ALA A 186 -15.10 -19.74 7.03
C ALA A 186 -14.81 -20.58 8.26
N GLU A 187 -13.54 -20.57 8.71
CA GLU A 187 -13.07 -21.26 9.91
C GLU A 187 -11.97 -20.44 10.58
N TYR A 188 -11.77 -20.66 11.88
CA TYR A 188 -10.70 -20.00 12.65
C TYR A 188 -10.15 -20.91 13.75
N GLY A 189 -8.95 -20.57 14.25
CA GLY A 189 -8.26 -21.34 15.28
C GLY A 189 -7.62 -22.62 14.73
N ASP A 190 -7.49 -23.65 15.58
CA ASP A 190 -6.68 -24.86 15.31
C ASP A 190 -7.19 -25.69 14.12
N ARG A 191 -8.47 -25.62 13.82
CA ARG A 191 -9.06 -26.38 12.70
C ARG A 191 -8.58 -25.89 11.31
N VAL A 192 -8.05 -24.68 11.23
CA VAL A 192 -7.50 -24.13 10.00
C VAL A 192 -6.37 -24.99 9.43
N ASP A 193 -5.52 -25.58 10.29
CA ASP A 193 -4.38 -26.41 9.88
C ASP A 193 -4.83 -27.66 9.13
N GLU A 194 -5.89 -28.31 9.60
CA GLU A 194 -6.47 -29.49 8.93
C GLU A 194 -7.03 -29.11 7.56
N LEU A 195 -7.65 -27.93 7.45
CA LEU A 195 -8.28 -27.45 6.23
C LEU A 195 -7.27 -27.02 5.16
N VAL A 196 -6.11 -26.50 5.59
CA VAL A 196 -4.97 -26.25 4.69
C VAL A 196 -4.49 -27.56 4.10
N GLY A 197 -4.20 -28.58 4.92
CA GLY A 197 -3.77 -29.90 4.46
C GLY A 197 -4.77 -30.61 3.54
N GLN A 198 -6.06 -30.23 3.59
CA GLN A 198 -7.11 -30.73 2.68
C GLN A 198 -7.24 -29.92 1.38
N GLY A 199 -6.47 -28.81 1.21
CA GLY A 199 -6.58 -27.90 0.07
C GLY A 199 -7.90 -27.12 0.01
N ALA A 200 -8.63 -27.03 1.14
CA ALA A 200 -9.92 -26.37 1.23
C ALA A 200 -9.84 -24.84 1.34
N VAL A 201 -8.65 -24.31 1.67
CA VAL A 201 -8.43 -22.88 1.93
C VAL A 201 -8.29 -22.11 0.62
N GLU A 202 -9.12 -21.08 0.46
CA GLU A 202 -9.02 -20.07 -0.59
C GLU A 202 -8.06 -18.96 -0.16
N ARG A 203 -8.25 -18.45 1.09
CA ARG A 203 -7.42 -17.41 1.68
C ARG A 203 -7.18 -17.71 3.16
N LEU A 204 -5.92 -17.78 3.54
CA LEU A 204 -5.47 -17.90 4.91
C LEU A 204 -5.17 -16.50 5.46
N LEU A 205 -5.76 -16.15 6.60
CA LEU A 205 -5.51 -14.89 7.31
C LEU A 205 -4.71 -15.20 8.57
N LEU A 206 -3.58 -14.55 8.72
CA LEU A 206 -2.72 -14.69 9.89
C LEU A 206 -2.37 -13.33 10.46
N THR A 207 -2.41 -13.15 11.78
CA THR A 207 -1.75 -11.98 12.35
C THR A 207 -0.24 -12.07 12.16
N SER A 208 0.48 -10.95 12.19
CA SER A 208 1.94 -10.91 12.00
C SER A 208 2.66 -11.87 12.95
N GLU A 209 2.18 -12.03 14.19
CA GLU A 209 2.74 -12.98 15.15
C GLU A 209 2.48 -14.43 14.71
N LYS A 210 1.23 -14.74 14.31
CA LYS A 210 0.86 -16.10 13.88
C LYS A 210 1.52 -16.50 12.58
N TYR A 211 1.77 -15.56 11.68
CA TYR A 211 2.53 -15.82 10.46
C TYR A 211 3.95 -16.29 10.77
N ARG A 212 4.66 -15.61 11.69
CA ARG A 212 6.01 -16.01 12.15
C ARG A 212 6.04 -17.40 12.75
N GLU A 213 5.00 -17.76 13.50
CA GLU A 213 4.89 -19.08 14.16
C GLU A 213 4.51 -20.21 13.19
N ASN A 214 3.87 -19.88 12.05
CA ASN A 214 3.24 -20.84 11.15
C ASN A 214 3.70 -20.67 9.69
N LEU A 215 4.99 -20.42 9.44
CA LEU A 215 5.55 -20.28 8.10
C LEU A 215 5.31 -21.52 7.21
N ASP A 216 5.43 -22.72 7.80
CA ASP A 216 5.18 -23.97 7.08
C ASP A 216 3.71 -24.05 6.61
N LEU A 217 2.76 -23.56 7.42
CA LEU A 217 1.34 -23.51 7.08
C LEU A 217 1.06 -22.52 5.95
N ALA A 218 1.72 -21.38 5.96
CA ALA A 218 1.64 -20.39 4.89
C ALA A 218 2.16 -20.97 3.57
N GLU A 219 3.37 -21.57 3.58
CA GLU A 219 3.95 -22.24 2.40
C GLU A 219 3.04 -23.38 1.88
N GLU A 220 2.45 -24.18 2.77
CA GLU A 220 1.53 -25.24 2.38
C GLU A 220 0.26 -24.68 1.72
N THR A 221 -0.29 -23.59 2.27
CA THR A 221 -1.47 -22.91 1.70
C THR A 221 -1.19 -22.46 0.27
N GLU A 222 -0.07 -21.81 0.02
CA GLU A 222 0.33 -21.35 -1.32
C GLU A 222 0.58 -22.53 -2.28
N GLN A 223 1.23 -23.60 -1.81
CA GLN A 223 1.44 -24.81 -2.61
C GLN A 223 0.13 -25.49 -3.03
N MET A 224 -0.90 -25.39 -2.18
CA MET A 224 -2.26 -25.86 -2.48
C MET A 224 -3.08 -24.85 -3.31
N GLY A 225 -2.46 -23.72 -3.69
CA GLY A 225 -3.04 -22.67 -4.53
C GLY A 225 -4.01 -21.75 -3.77
N GLY A 226 -3.89 -21.62 -2.46
CA GLY A 226 -4.54 -20.59 -1.65
C GLY A 226 -3.67 -19.34 -1.54
N ASP A 227 -4.29 -18.22 -1.20
CA ASP A 227 -3.60 -16.97 -0.89
C ASP A 227 -3.33 -16.88 0.61
N VAL A 228 -2.24 -16.23 0.99
CA VAL A 228 -1.92 -15.94 2.39
C VAL A 228 -1.97 -14.42 2.60
N GLU A 229 -2.71 -13.99 3.62
CA GLU A 229 -2.87 -12.58 3.99
C GLU A 229 -2.35 -12.36 5.41
N VAL A 230 -1.37 -11.49 5.55
CA VAL A 230 -0.84 -11.10 6.86
C VAL A 230 -1.58 -9.84 7.32
N VAL A 231 -2.19 -9.93 8.49
CA VAL A 231 -3.00 -8.85 9.07
C VAL A 231 -2.28 -8.27 10.29
N HIS A 232 -2.01 -6.97 10.25
CA HIS A 232 -1.34 -6.28 11.35
C HIS A 232 -2.31 -5.94 12.47
N THR A 233 -1.85 -6.01 13.71
CA THR A 233 -2.68 -5.75 14.92
C THR A 233 -2.68 -4.29 15.36
N ASP A 234 -2.12 -3.39 14.55
CA ASP A 234 -2.08 -1.93 14.81
C ASP A 234 -3.38 -1.21 14.43
N HIS A 235 -4.43 -1.95 14.06
CA HIS A 235 -5.76 -1.43 13.70
C HIS A 235 -6.89 -2.40 14.12
N GLU A 236 -8.13 -1.91 14.13
CA GLU A 236 -9.31 -2.61 14.67
C GLU A 236 -9.55 -3.99 14.05
N ALA A 237 -9.39 -4.15 12.75
CA ALA A 237 -9.63 -5.43 12.08
C ALA A 237 -8.59 -6.49 12.50
N GLY A 238 -7.33 -6.08 12.64
CA GLY A 238 -6.27 -6.94 13.15
C GLY A 238 -6.49 -7.36 14.60
N GLU A 239 -6.90 -6.44 15.47
CA GLU A 239 -7.28 -6.76 16.86
C GLU A 239 -8.44 -7.78 16.92
N ARG A 240 -9.41 -7.65 16.01
CA ARG A 240 -10.52 -8.62 15.91
C ARG A 240 -10.04 -10.01 15.51
N LEU A 241 -9.14 -10.10 14.52
CA LEU A 241 -8.54 -11.37 14.12
C LEU A 241 -7.73 -11.99 15.27
N GLU A 242 -6.95 -11.18 15.97
CA GLU A 242 -6.19 -11.60 17.16
C GLU A 242 -7.09 -12.20 18.24
N ASN A 243 -8.23 -11.55 18.53
CA ASN A 243 -9.21 -12.02 19.49
C ASN A 243 -9.85 -13.38 19.10
N LEU A 244 -9.79 -13.77 17.83
CA LEU A 244 -10.20 -15.08 17.33
C LEU A 244 -9.07 -16.12 17.31
N GLY A 245 -7.90 -15.77 17.85
CA GLY A 245 -6.71 -16.64 17.92
C GLY A 245 -5.65 -16.33 16.87
N GLY A 246 -5.83 -15.24 16.10
CA GLY A 246 -4.85 -14.73 15.13
C GLY A 246 -4.71 -15.56 13.85
N LYS A 247 -5.55 -16.60 13.67
CA LYS A 247 -5.53 -17.52 12.54
C LYS A 247 -6.95 -17.81 12.06
N ALA A 248 -7.22 -17.54 10.77
CA ALA A 248 -8.52 -17.73 10.14
C ALA A 248 -8.39 -18.11 8.67
N ALA A 249 -9.44 -18.69 8.10
CA ALA A 249 -9.47 -19.09 6.71
C ALA A 249 -10.82 -18.80 6.05
N ILE A 250 -10.78 -18.29 4.83
CA ILE A 250 -11.90 -18.31 3.89
C ILE A 250 -11.73 -19.57 3.04
N LEU A 251 -12.81 -20.34 2.88
CA LEU A 251 -12.78 -21.66 2.25
C LEU A 251 -13.37 -21.62 0.85
N ARG A 252 -12.83 -22.42 -0.05
CA ARG A 252 -13.38 -22.67 -1.39
C ARG A 252 -14.67 -23.48 -1.31
N TYR A 253 -14.69 -24.45 -0.40
CA TYR A 253 -15.84 -25.34 -0.15
C TYR A 253 -15.86 -25.73 1.33
N ASN A 254 -17.02 -26.16 1.82
CA ASN A 254 -17.11 -26.73 3.16
C ASN A 254 -16.72 -28.20 3.09
N PRO A 255 -15.55 -28.61 3.63
CA PRO A 255 -15.26 -30.03 3.81
C PRO A 255 -16.19 -30.56 4.90
N GLY A 256 -16.85 -31.65 4.63
CA GLY A 256 -17.85 -32.27 5.49
C GLY A 256 -17.27 -32.81 6.80
#